data_ebb7dd4dfde7f4a11e4ff76ccf4a6409
#
_entry.id   ebb7dd4dfde7f4a11e4ff76ccf4a6409
#
_cell.length_a   1.000
_cell.length_b   1.000
_cell.length_c   1.000
_cell.angle_alpha   90.00
_cell.angle_beta   90.00
_cell.angle_gamma   90.00
#
_symmetry.space_group_name_H-M   'P 1'
#
loop_
_entity.id
_entity.type
_entity.pdbx_description
1 polymer ?
#
loop_
_entity_poly.entity_id
_entity_poly.type
_entity_poly.pdbx_seq_one_letter_code
_entity_poly.pdbx_strand_id
1 'polypeptide(L)'
;RNWAGSNTTVFTTDNGLESTVYLHGNHIATYFHYDRKLQLFDGGWQSNTTKSRLNALCDEFAVGHGVFQKNWTWFISDRFSGINIPFISGISIK
;
A
#
# COMPACT_ATOMS: atom_id res chain seq x y z
N ARG A 1 1.17 12.10 -8.47
CA ARG A 1 2.05 12.21 -7.30
C ARG A 1 3.49 11.88 -7.69
N ASN A 2 4.41 12.76 -7.37
CA ASN A 2 5.82 12.58 -7.69
C ASN A 2 6.54 11.90 -6.52
N TRP A 3 7.08 10.73 -6.77
CA TRP A 3 7.77 9.92 -5.76
C TRP A 3 9.29 9.93 -5.94
N ALA A 4 9.78 10.60 -6.99
CA ALA A 4 11.22 10.70 -7.22
C ALA A 4 11.90 11.41 -6.06
N GLY A 5 13.02 10.90 -5.60
CA GLY A 5 13.74 11.44 -4.46
C GLY A 5 13.23 11.00 -3.10
N SER A 6 12.16 10.21 -3.05
CA SER A 6 11.58 9.70 -1.80
C SER A 6 12.01 8.27 -1.48
N ASN A 7 13.04 7.77 -2.14
CA ASN A 7 13.49 6.38 -2.04
C ASN A 7 12.38 5.39 -2.42
N THR A 8 11.41 5.85 -3.18
CA THR A 8 10.27 5.06 -3.64
C THR A 8 10.38 4.87 -5.15
N THR A 9 10.30 3.62 -5.59
CA THR A 9 10.39 3.25 -7.00
C THR A 9 9.12 2.54 -7.41
N VAL A 10 8.60 2.89 -8.59
CA VAL A 10 7.40 2.24 -9.14
C VAL A 10 7.77 1.61 -10.48
N PHE A 11 7.47 0.33 -10.62
CA PHE A 11 7.62 -0.40 -11.88
C PHE A 11 6.25 -0.78 -12.41
N THR A 12 6.00 -0.44 -13.67
CA THR A 12 4.80 -0.92 -14.36
C THR A 12 5.23 -1.96 -15.38
N THR A 13 4.53 -3.08 -15.45
CA THR A 13 4.83 -4.14 -16.41
C THR A 13 4.59 -3.65 -17.84
N ASP A 14 5.25 -4.30 -18.82
CA ASP A 14 5.17 -3.89 -20.22
C ASP A 14 3.73 -3.92 -20.77
N ASN A 15 2.91 -4.84 -20.26
CA ASN A 15 1.50 -4.92 -20.65
C ASN A 15 0.60 -3.93 -19.89
N GLY A 16 1.15 -3.16 -18.95
CA GLY A 16 0.39 -2.17 -18.18
C GLY A 16 -0.59 -2.74 -17.17
N LEU A 17 -0.54 -4.03 -16.87
CA LEU A 17 -1.52 -4.67 -15.98
C LEU A 17 -1.16 -4.60 -14.50
N GLU A 18 0.12 -4.40 -14.17
CA GLU A 18 0.58 -4.38 -12.80
C GLU A 18 1.58 -3.26 -12.57
N SER A 19 1.46 -2.58 -11.44
CA SER A 19 2.45 -1.62 -10.96
C SER A 19 2.95 -2.08 -9.60
N THR A 20 4.26 -2.24 -9.47
CA THR A 20 4.89 -2.69 -8.22
C THR A 20 5.65 -1.54 -7.60
N VAL A 21 5.48 -1.35 -6.30
CA VAL A 21 6.06 -0.23 -5.56
C VAL A 21 7.09 -0.75 -4.57
N TYR A 22 8.27 -0.13 -4.60
CA TYR A 22 9.38 -0.45 -3.71
C TYR A 22 9.75 0.78 -2.88
N LEU A 23 10.03 0.57 -1.61
CA LEU A 23 10.57 1.60 -0.72
C LEU A 23 11.93 1.12 -0.23
N HIS A 24 13.00 1.88 -0.52
CA HIS A 24 14.39 1.47 -0.23
C HIS A 24 14.70 0.07 -0.77
N GLY A 25 14.15 -0.25 -1.95
CA GLY A 25 14.35 -1.56 -2.56
C GLY A 25 13.48 -2.69 -1.99
N ASN A 26 12.63 -2.40 -1.02
CA ASN A 26 11.73 -3.39 -0.43
C ASN A 26 10.34 -3.27 -1.04
N HIS A 27 9.77 -4.40 -1.47
CA HIS A 27 8.45 -4.45 -2.05
C HIS A 27 7.39 -4.11 -0.99
N ILE A 28 6.63 -3.04 -1.21
CA ILE A 28 5.58 -2.61 -0.28
C ILE A 28 4.18 -2.67 -0.86
N ALA A 29 4.04 -2.72 -2.19
CA ALA A 29 2.71 -2.80 -2.80
C ALA A 29 2.77 -3.27 -4.24
N THR A 30 1.67 -3.82 -4.71
CA THR A 30 1.43 -4.09 -6.13
C THR A 30 -0.02 -3.70 -6.44
N TYR A 31 -0.20 -2.87 -7.46
CA TYR A 31 -1.53 -2.51 -7.93
C TYR A 31 -1.83 -3.29 -9.21
N PHE A 32 -2.93 -4.05 -9.19
CA PHE A 32 -3.41 -4.82 -10.32
C PHE A 32 -4.45 -3.98 -11.05
N HIS A 33 -4.06 -3.37 -12.16
CA HIS A 33 -4.90 -2.38 -12.86
C HIS A 33 -6.19 -2.99 -13.39
N TYR A 34 -6.14 -4.21 -13.88
CA TYR A 34 -7.32 -4.87 -14.42
C TYR A 34 -8.37 -5.13 -13.34
N ASP A 35 -7.93 -5.65 -12.20
CA ASP A 35 -8.82 -5.99 -11.09
C ASP A 35 -9.11 -4.79 -10.18
N ARG A 36 -8.39 -3.69 -10.34
CA ARG A 36 -8.43 -2.53 -9.46
C ARG A 36 -8.19 -2.93 -8.01
N LYS A 37 -7.23 -3.81 -7.82
CA LYS A 37 -6.90 -4.37 -6.52
C LYS A 37 -5.51 -3.90 -6.11
N LEU A 38 -5.39 -3.46 -4.87
CA LEU A 38 -4.12 -3.04 -4.29
C LEU A 38 -3.70 -4.06 -3.24
N GLN A 39 -2.52 -4.66 -3.44
CA GLN A 39 -1.94 -5.60 -2.48
C GLN A 39 -0.84 -4.90 -1.72
N LEU A 40 -0.88 -4.98 -0.39
CA LEU A 40 0.02 -4.25 0.49
C LEU A 40 0.95 -5.19 1.23
N PHE A 41 2.22 -4.74 1.38
CA PHE A 41 3.25 -5.48 2.10
C PHE A 41 3.97 -4.52 3.04
N ASP A 42 4.52 -5.03 4.13
CA ASP A 42 5.30 -4.21 5.06
C ASP A 42 6.79 -4.13 4.69
N GLY A 43 7.20 -4.86 3.67
CA GLY A 43 8.61 -4.90 3.22
C GLY A 43 9.53 -5.58 4.22
N GLY A 44 8.99 -6.31 5.18
CA GLY A 44 9.75 -6.94 6.26
C GLY A 44 10.08 -5.98 7.40
N TRP A 45 9.61 -4.73 7.34
CA TRP A 45 9.92 -3.71 8.34
C TRP A 45 8.75 -2.74 8.50
N GLN A 46 8.10 -2.78 9.65
CA GLN A 46 6.97 -1.89 9.93
C GLN A 46 7.46 -0.57 10.53
N SER A 47 7.76 0.38 9.66
CA SER A 47 8.22 1.72 10.05
C SER A 47 7.16 2.77 9.74
N ASN A 48 7.32 3.96 10.35
CA ASN A 48 6.44 5.09 10.05
C ASN A 48 6.54 5.51 8.58
N THR A 49 7.72 5.40 7.99
CA THR A 49 7.92 5.73 6.57
C THR A 49 7.14 4.76 5.69
N THR A 50 7.22 3.46 5.95
CA THR A 50 6.44 2.46 5.22
C THR A 50 4.95 2.72 5.35
N LYS A 51 4.47 2.96 6.56
CA LYS A 51 3.06 3.25 6.82
C LYS A 51 2.60 4.49 6.06
N SER A 52 3.41 5.55 6.05
CA SER A 52 3.10 6.79 5.34
C SER A 52 2.97 6.53 3.83
N ARG A 53 3.87 5.72 3.26
CA ARG A 53 3.81 5.38 1.84
C ARG A 53 2.59 4.51 1.50
N LEU A 54 2.26 3.57 2.37
CA LEU A 54 1.07 2.74 2.19
C LEU A 54 -0.21 3.59 2.23
N ASN A 55 -0.28 4.57 3.12
CA ASN A 55 -1.40 5.50 3.17
C ASN A 55 -1.51 6.33 1.89
N ALA A 56 -0.39 6.79 1.36
CA ALA A 56 -0.38 7.53 0.12
C ALA A 56 -0.86 6.67 -1.06
N LEU A 57 -0.49 5.40 -1.07
CA LEU A 57 -0.94 4.45 -2.08
C LEU A 57 -2.45 4.18 -1.96
N CYS A 58 -2.95 4.06 -0.74
CA CYS A 58 -4.38 3.91 -0.51
C CYS A 58 -5.15 5.14 -1.02
N ASP A 59 -4.64 6.34 -0.78
CA ASP A 59 -5.27 7.57 -1.27
C ASP A 59 -5.31 7.59 -2.81
N GLU A 60 -4.30 7.02 -3.45
CA GLU A 60 -4.18 7.02 -4.91
C GLU A 60 -5.06 5.94 -5.54
N PHE A 61 -5.01 4.72 -5.03
CA PHE A 61 -5.56 3.53 -5.69
C PHE A 61 -6.73 2.89 -4.96
N ALA A 62 -6.89 3.14 -3.68
CA ALA A 62 -7.94 2.52 -2.85
C ALA A 62 -8.56 3.58 -1.94
N VAL A 63 -9.22 4.56 -2.57
CA VAL A 63 -9.83 5.68 -1.87
C VAL A 63 -10.77 5.17 -0.79
N GLY A 64 -10.68 5.76 0.40
CA GLY A 64 -11.47 5.35 1.56
C GLY A 64 -10.78 4.33 2.44
N HIS A 65 -9.63 3.83 2.03
CA HIS A 65 -8.82 2.93 2.86
C HIS A 65 -7.61 3.65 3.41
N GLY A 66 -7.09 3.17 4.52
CA GLY A 66 -5.89 3.71 5.12
C GLY A 66 -5.25 2.71 6.05
N VAL A 67 -3.96 2.91 6.36
CA VAL A 67 -3.21 2.07 7.29
C VAL A 67 -2.91 2.89 8.53
N PHE A 68 -3.21 2.34 9.70
CA PHE A 68 -2.92 3.00 10.97
C PHE A 68 -2.39 1.99 11.98
N GLN A 69 -1.81 2.52 13.05
CA GLN A 69 -1.23 1.71 14.12
C GLN A 69 -1.98 1.97 15.42
N LYS A 70 -2.33 0.90 16.13
CA LYS A 70 -2.93 0.98 17.44
C LYS A 70 -2.40 -0.17 18.29
N ASN A 71 -1.92 0.13 19.50
CA ASN A 71 -1.36 -0.86 20.41
C ASN A 71 -0.26 -1.70 19.73
N TRP A 72 0.61 -1.04 18.96
CA TRP A 72 1.75 -1.64 18.26
C TRP A 72 1.34 -2.59 17.12
N THR A 73 0.06 -2.60 16.75
CA THR A 73 -0.46 -3.43 15.68
C THR A 73 -0.98 -2.55 14.55
N TRP A 74 -0.65 -2.91 13.32
CA TRP A 74 -1.14 -2.20 12.14
C TRP A 74 -2.51 -2.72 11.75
N PHE A 75 -3.37 -1.80 11.31
CA PHE A 75 -4.71 -2.09 10.83
C PHE A 75 -4.97 -1.35 9.52
N ILE A 76 -5.89 -1.91 8.73
CA ILE A 76 -6.43 -1.23 7.56
C ILE A 76 -7.84 -0.77 7.91
N SER A 77 -8.11 0.52 7.71
CA SER A 77 -9.44 1.08 7.90
C SER A 77 -10.18 1.19 6.57
N ASP A 78 -11.48 0.96 6.60
CA ASP A 78 -12.38 1.18 5.49
C ASP A 78 -13.42 2.20 5.92
N ARG A 79 -13.38 3.40 5.33
CA ARG A 79 -14.28 4.49 5.70
C ARG A 79 -15.73 4.22 5.30
N PHE A 80 -15.92 3.43 4.26
CA PHE A 80 -17.27 3.18 3.74
C PHE A 80 -18.04 2.21 4.63
N SER A 81 -17.38 1.19 5.14
CA SER A 81 -18.00 0.20 6.03
C SER A 81 -17.79 0.52 7.51
N GLY A 82 -16.80 1.36 7.83
CA GLY A 82 -16.41 1.64 9.21
C GLY A 82 -15.69 0.47 9.88
N ILE A 83 -15.28 -0.52 9.11
CA ILE A 83 -14.61 -1.71 9.63
C ILE A 83 -13.10 -1.52 9.57
N ASN A 84 -12.42 -1.98 10.63
CA ASN A 84 -10.97 -2.03 10.69
C ASN A 84 -10.54 -3.48 10.73
N ILE A 85 -9.58 -3.85 9.86
CA ILE A 85 -9.06 -5.22 9.82
C ILE A 85 -7.57 -5.21 10.13
N PRO A 86 -7.05 -6.28 10.77
CA PRO A 86 -5.62 -6.36 11.02
C PRO A 86 -4.83 -6.37 9.70
N PHE A 87 -3.74 -5.61 9.68
CA PHE A 87 -2.84 -5.62 8.53
C PHE A 87 -2.02 -6.90 8.54
N ILE A 88 -2.05 -7.61 7.42
CA ILE A 88 -1.23 -8.79 7.20
C ILE A 88 -0.45 -8.53 5.91
N SER A 89 0.87 -8.72 5.93
CA SER A 89 1.68 -8.52 4.74
C SER A 89 1.17 -9.40 3.60
N GLY A 90 0.90 -8.80 2.45
CA GLY A 90 0.29 -9.49 1.32
C GLY A 90 -1.23 -9.34 1.23
N ILE A 91 -1.84 -8.59 2.15
CA ILE A 91 -3.29 -8.37 2.12
C ILE A 91 -3.69 -7.55 0.89
N SER A 92 -4.83 -7.89 0.29
CA SER A 92 -5.36 -7.20 -0.87
C SER A 92 -6.61 -6.42 -0.51
N ILE A 93 -6.73 -5.20 -1.05
CA ILE A 93 -7.91 -4.35 -0.90
C ILE A 93 -8.35 -3.82 -2.26
N LYS A 94 -9.61 -3.51 -2.39
CA LYS A 94 -10.18 -2.94 -3.62
C LYS A 94 -10.65 -1.52 -3.41
#